data_a9c899a094e620985f9101c9e95a97fb
#
_entry.id   a9c899a094e620985f9101c9e95a97fb
#
_cell.length_a   1.000
_cell.length_b   1.000
_cell.length_c   1.000
_cell.angle_alpha   90.00
_cell.angle_beta   90.00
_cell.angle_gamma   90.00
#
_symmetry.space_group_name_H-M   'P 1'
#
loop_
_entity.id
_entity.type
_entity.pdbx_description
1 polymer ?
#
loop_
_entity_poly.entity_id
_entity_poly.type
_entity_poly.pdbx_seq_one_letter_code
_entity_poly.pdbx_strand_id
1 'polypeptide(L)'
;MTNANSPASDDRIPVIVGVGEITDRPADLKSGLEPLALLEHALKRAEQDSGGKLLGGIQSLDVVNFLSWRYRDPEIRLSEKLGIKPKHAYYGPVGGESPIRYLHEAAQRIARGECSVAAVCGAEAQSTATKAERAKIELPWTPFAHDVPEPKRGAAFQKPMAVKLGVFRPKIGRAHV
;
A
#
# COMPACT_ATOMS: atom_id res chain seq x y z
N MET A 1 29.23 4.83 19.75
CA MET A 1 28.32 5.94 19.38
C MET A 1 28.60 6.26 17.92
N THR A 2 27.88 5.61 17.03
CA THR A 2 28.02 5.82 15.58
C THR A 2 27.19 7.03 15.18
N ASN A 3 27.84 8.01 14.61
CA ASN A 3 27.26 9.26 14.11
C ASN A 3 26.19 8.94 13.04
N ALA A 4 24.91 9.09 13.39
CA ALA A 4 23.75 8.83 12.52
C ALA A 4 23.50 9.96 11.49
N ASN A 5 24.46 10.81 11.23
CA ASN A 5 24.26 12.02 10.42
C ASN A 5 25.35 12.25 9.35
N SER A 6 25.80 11.17 8.69
CA SER A 6 26.54 11.39 7.44
C SER A 6 25.56 11.84 6.37
N PRO A 7 25.79 12.95 5.67
CA PRO A 7 24.95 13.34 4.53
C PRO A 7 24.95 12.19 3.51
N ALA A 8 23.77 11.88 2.95
CA ALA A 8 23.68 10.94 1.87
C ALA A 8 24.68 11.34 0.78
N SER A 9 25.49 10.40 0.29
CA SER A 9 26.34 10.67 -0.86
C SER A 9 25.43 11.02 -2.05
N ASP A 10 25.86 11.91 -2.95
CA ASP A 10 25.09 12.29 -4.14
C ASP A 10 24.61 11.08 -4.96
N ASP A 11 25.31 9.95 -4.85
CA ASP A 11 24.96 8.67 -5.49
C ASP A 11 23.75 7.94 -4.87
N ARG A 12 23.19 8.43 -3.76
CA ARG A 12 22.10 7.79 -3.02
C ARG A 12 20.93 8.71 -2.76
N ILE A 13 20.73 9.70 -3.61
CA ILE A 13 19.55 10.55 -3.57
C ILE A 13 18.35 9.70 -4.05
N PRO A 14 17.34 9.44 -3.21
CA PRO A 14 16.18 8.69 -3.63
C PRO A 14 15.34 9.49 -4.62
N VAL A 15 14.97 8.85 -5.72
CA VAL A 15 14.11 9.43 -6.76
C VAL A 15 12.94 8.48 -7.07
N ILE A 16 11.81 9.04 -7.46
CA ILE A 16 10.68 8.25 -7.95
C ILE A 16 10.94 7.96 -9.44
N VAL A 17 11.01 6.69 -9.80
CA VAL A 17 11.34 6.24 -11.16
C VAL A 17 10.16 5.68 -11.92
N GLY A 18 9.06 5.38 -11.25
CA GLY A 18 7.84 4.89 -11.91
C GLY A 18 6.63 4.99 -11.00
N VAL A 19 5.49 5.31 -11.60
CA VAL A 19 4.18 5.42 -10.95
C VAL A 19 3.17 4.58 -11.70
N GLY A 20 2.34 3.84 -10.98
CA GLY A 20 1.29 3.02 -11.58
C GLY A 20 -0.02 3.14 -10.83
N GLU A 21 -1.08 3.36 -11.57
CA GLU A 21 -2.44 3.43 -11.05
C GLU A 21 -3.37 2.53 -11.84
N ILE A 22 -4.35 1.94 -11.17
CA ILE A 22 -5.43 1.18 -11.79
C ILE A 22 -6.75 1.49 -11.10
N THR A 23 -7.78 1.72 -11.89
CA THR A 23 -9.16 1.78 -11.43
C THR A 23 -9.92 0.61 -12.01
N ASP A 24 -10.46 -0.25 -11.15
CA ASP A 24 -11.32 -1.37 -11.55
C ASP A 24 -12.79 -1.02 -11.29
N ARG A 25 -13.60 -1.13 -12.34
CA ARG A 25 -15.06 -0.92 -12.30
C ARG A 25 -15.75 -2.03 -13.05
N PRO A 26 -15.81 -3.24 -12.48
CA PRO A 26 -16.36 -4.41 -13.16
C PRO A 26 -17.86 -4.24 -13.43
N ALA A 27 -18.30 -4.61 -14.63
CA ALA A 27 -19.71 -4.71 -14.97
C ALA A 27 -20.35 -5.91 -14.27
N ASP A 28 -19.63 -7.05 -14.24
CA ASP A 28 -19.95 -8.22 -13.41
C ASP A 28 -19.06 -8.22 -12.17
N LEU A 29 -19.66 -8.27 -10.99
CA LEU A 29 -18.92 -8.25 -9.71
C LEU A 29 -17.94 -9.41 -9.59
N LYS A 30 -18.23 -10.57 -10.18
CA LYS A 30 -17.33 -11.73 -10.15
C LYS A 30 -16.06 -11.54 -10.97
N SER A 31 -16.07 -10.63 -11.93
CA SER A 31 -14.87 -10.26 -12.70
C SER A 31 -14.01 -9.19 -12.04
N GLY A 32 -14.48 -8.63 -10.92
CA GLY A 32 -13.77 -7.58 -10.20
C GLY A 32 -12.46 -8.08 -9.59
N LEU A 33 -11.44 -7.25 -9.67
CA LEU A 33 -10.12 -7.55 -9.14
C LEU A 33 -10.10 -7.45 -7.61
N GLU A 34 -9.47 -8.44 -6.98
CA GLU A 34 -9.15 -8.38 -5.55
C GLU A 34 -8.03 -7.36 -5.26
N PRO A 35 -7.90 -6.84 -4.04
CA PRO A 35 -6.83 -5.90 -3.68
C PRO A 35 -5.42 -6.37 -4.07
N LEU A 36 -5.07 -7.64 -3.88
CA LEU A 36 -3.76 -8.16 -4.29
C LEU A 36 -3.53 -8.11 -5.79
N ALA A 37 -4.56 -8.36 -6.59
CA ALA A 37 -4.46 -8.25 -8.04
C ALA A 37 -4.34 -6.78 -8.48
N LEU A 38 -5.05 -5.86 -7.83
CA LEU A 38 -4.89 -4.43 -8.06
C LEU A 38 -3.46 -3.96 -7.77
N LEU A 39 -2.85 -4.41 -6.66
CA LEU A 39 -1.46 -4.10 -6.34
C LEU A 39 -0.49 -4.63 -7.41
N GLU A 40 -0.66 -5.88 -7.82
CA GLU A 40 0.15 -6.49 -8.87
C GLU A 40 0.09 -5.69 -10.18
N HIS A 41 -1.13 -5.34 -10.61
CA HIS A 41 -1.33 -4.54 -11.83
C HIS A 41 -0.75 -3.13 -11.71
N ALA A 42 -0.91 -2.46 -10.57
CA ALA A 42 -0.34 -1.14 -10.34
C ALA A 42 1.19 -1.17 -10.40
N LEU A 43 1.83 -2.15 -9.76
CA LEU A 43 3.29 -2.29 -9.79
C LEU A 43 3.82 -2.62 -11.18
N LYS A 44 3.13 -3.45 -11.95
CA LYS A 44 3.47 -3.68 -13.37
C LYS A 44 3.36 -2.42 -14.22
N ARG A 45 2.37 -1.56 -13.96
CA ARG A 45 2.26 -0.25 -14.62
C ARG A 45 3.38 0.70 -14.21
N ALA A 46 3.75 0.71 -12.92
CA ALA A 46 4.88 1.50 -12.45
C ALA A 46 6.20 1.07 -13.12
N GLU A 47 6.39 -0.24 -13.34
CA GLU A 47 7.54 -0.74 -14.11
C GLU A 47 7.50 -0.26 -15.56
N GLN A 48 6.34 -0.28 -16.22
CA GLN A 48 6.19 0.21 -17.59
C GLN A 48 6.47 1.72 -17.66
N ASP A 49 5.98 2.50 -16.70
CA ASP A 49 6.21 3.95 -16.60
C ASP A 49 7.70 4.28 -16.43
N SER A 50 8.43 3.46 -15.67
CA SER A 50 9.88 3.63 -15.47
C SER A 50 10.72 3.37 -16.73
N GLY A 51 10.16 2.73 -17.74
CA GLY A 51 10.87 2.31 -18.95
C GLY A 51 11.90 1.20 -18.74
N GLY A 52 11.95 0.59 -17.54
CA GLY A 52 12.94 -0.43 -17.16
C GLY A 52 12.30 -1.70 -16.60
N LYS A 53 13.13 -2.70 -16.33
CA LYS A 53 12.75 -3.93 -15.63
C LYS A 53 13.13 -3.81 -14.15
N LEU A 54 12.30 -3.19 -13.34
CA LEU A 54 12.60 -2.88 -11.94
C LEU A 54 11.98 -3.86 -10.95
N LEU A 55 10.88 -4.54 -11.31
CA LEU A 55 10.17 -5.44 -10.39
C LEU A 55 11.09 -6.50 -9.78
N GLY A 56 11.89 -7.16 -10.61
CA GLY A 56 12.85 -8.17 -10.15
C GLY A 56 13.96 -7.64 -9.24
N GLY A 57 14.18 -6.33 -9.23
CA GLY A 57 15.17 -5.63 -8.42
C GLY A 57 14.64 -5.09 -7.09
N ILE A 58 13.34 -5.24 -6.80
CA ILE A 58 12.74 -4.72 -5.57
C ILE A 58 13.35 -5.43 -4.35
N GLN A 59 14.00 -4.65 -3.50
CA GLN A 59 14.64 -5.12 -2.26
C GLN A 59 13.85 -4.70 -1.02
N SER A 60 12.97 -3.70 -1.16
CA SER A 60 12.10 -3.19 -0.09
C SER A 60 10.69 -3.03 -0.64
N LEU A 61 9.70 -3.66 0.00
CA LEU A 61 8.29 -3.61 -0.35
C LEU A 61 7.47 -3.18 0.86
N ASP A 62 6.82 -2.03 0.76
CA ASP A 62 5.88 -1.55 1.76
C ASP A 62 4.46 -1.58 1.18
N VAL A 63 3.58 -2.34 1.80
CA VAL A 63 2.17 -2.44 1.43
C VAL A 63 1.32 -1.65 2.41
N VAL A 64 0.63 -0.64 1.91
CA VAL A 64 -0.32 0.15 2.69
C VAL A 64 -1.50 -0.75 3.06
N ASN A 65 -1.89 -0.72 4.33
CA ASN A 65 -3.02 -1.50 4.81
C ASN A 65 -4.32 -1.09 4.10
N PHE A 66 -5.08 -2.09 3.69
CA PHE A 66 -6.39 -1.92 3.06
C PHE A 66 -7.50 -2.53 3.91
N LEU A 67 -8.69 -1.97 3.82
CA LEU A 67 -9.85 -2.32 4.66
C LEU A 67 -10.84 -3.23 3.93
N SER A 68 -10.81 -3.23 2.61
CA SER A 68 -11.83 -3.87 1.78
C SER A 68 -11.80 -5.40 1.81
N TRP A 69 -10.64 -5.99 2.11
CA TRP A 69 -10.49 -7.45 2.17
C TRP A 69 -9.35 -7.84 3.10
N ARG A 70 -9.52 -8.88 3.87
CA ARG A 70 -8.53 -9.32 4.85
C ARG A 70 -7.75 -10.52 4.32
N TYR A 71 -6.44 -10.38 4.26
CA TYR A 71 -5.51 -11.45 3.89
C TYR A 71 -4.61 -11.83 5.06
N ARG A 72 -4.09 -13.05 5.01
CA ARG A 72 -2.93 -13.42 5.80
C ARG A 72 -1.68 -13.08 4.98
N ASP A 73 -0.77 -12.32 5.58
CA ASP A 73 0.55 -11.97 5.02
C ASP A 73 0.49 -11.43 3.56
N PRO A 74 -0.27 -10.35 3.30
CA PRO A 74 -0.50 -9.85 1.94
C PRO A 74 0.79 -9.40 1.25
N GLU A 75 1.80 -8.91 1.97
CA GLU A 75 3.11 -8.54 1.45
C GLU A 75 3.90 -9.75 0.95
N ILE A 76 3.78 -10.90 1.61
CA ILE A 76 4.40 -12.16 1.19
C ILE A 76 3.68 -12.68 -0.07
N ARG A 77 2.36 -12.73 -0.04
CA ARG A 77 1.56 -13.17 -1.19
C ARG A 77 1.79 -12.31 -2.44
N LEU A 78 1.92 -11.00 -2.26
CA LEU A 78 2.25 -10.09 -3.35
C LEU A 78 3.65 -10.37 -3.89
N SER A 79 4.62 -10.59 -3.00
CA SER A 79 5.99 -10.96 -3.39
C SER A 79 6.03 -12.25 -4.20
N GLU A 80 5.28 -13.27 -3.79
CA GLU A 80 5.13 -14.53 -4.54
C GLU A 80 4.50 -14.32 -5.93
N LYS A 81 3.41 -13.54 -6.01
CA LYS A 81 2.75 -13.20 -7.28
C LYS A 81 3.69 -12.47 -8.26
N LEU A 82 4.56 -11.62 -7.74
CA LEU A 82 5.54 -10.88 -8.54
C LEU A 82 6.82 -11.66 -8.81
N GLY A 83 7.02 -12.81 -8.17
CA GLY A 83 8.26 -13.61 -8.27
C GLY A 83 9.47 -12.91 -7.67
N ILE A 84 9.29 -12.08 -6.65
CA ILE A 84 10.35 -11.30 -5.98
C ILE A 84 10.60 -11.81 -4.56
N LYS A 85 11.79 -11.51 -4.03
CA LYS A 85 12.19 -11.85 -2.66
C LYS A 85 12.81 -10.61 -1.99
N PRO A 86 12.01 -9.62 -1.62
CA PRO A 86 12.54 -8.42 -0.97
C PRO A 86 13.14 -8.76 0.39
N LYS A 87 14.25 -8.08 0.76
CA LYS A 87 14.85 -8.20 2.09
C LYS A 87 13.98 -7.57 3.17
N HIS A 88 13.21 -6.53 2.79
CA HIS A 88 12.22 -5.87 3.61
C HIS A 88 10.85 -6.03 2.94
N ALA A 89 9.91 -6.65 3.62
CA ALA A 89 8.51 -6.72 3.23
C ALA A 89 7.66 -6.33 4.44
N TYR A 90 6.79 -5.35 4.28
CA TYR A 90 6.05 -4.78 5.40
C TYR A 90 4.60 -4.49 5.03
N TYR A 91 3.69 -4.95 5.88
CA TYR A 91 2.27 -4.62 5.86
C TYR A 91 1.91 -4.01 7.21
N GLY A 92 1.74 -2.72 7.25
CA GLY A 92 1.65 -1.98 8.50
C GLY A 92 0.24 -1.74 9.00
N PRO A 93 0.09 -0.91 10.03
CA PRO A 93 -1.21 -0.56 10.59
C PRO A 93 -2.03 0.31 9.63
N VAL A 94 -3.36 0.32 9.84
CA VAL A 94 -4.26 1.24 9.14
C VAL A 94 -3.99 2.67 9.58
N GLY A 95 -3.79 3.57 8.63
CA GLY A 95 -3.60 5.00 8.89
C GLY A 95 -3.58 5.79 7.59
N GLY A 96 -4.25 6.93 7.54
CA GLY A 96 -4.28 7.81 6.38
C GLY A 96 -2.91 8.42 6.05
N GLU A 97 -2.00 8.47 7.02
CA GLU A 97 -0.62 8.91 6.87
C GLU A 97 0.32 7.83 6.31
N SER A 98 -0.11 6.56 6.34
CA SER A 98 0.75 5.42 6.01
C SER A 98 1.41 5.51 4.64
N PRO A 99 0.73 5.92 3.54
CA PRO A 99 1.37 6.02 2.24
C PRO A 99 2.57 6.96 2.22
N ILE A 100 2.41 8.15 2.81
CA ILE A 100 3.49 9.16 2.85
C ILE A 100 4.60 8.73 3.80
N ARG A 101 4.26 8.13 4.94
CA ARG A 101 5.24 7.61 5.88
C ARG A 101 6.08 6.51 5.24
N TYR A 102 5.49 5.55 4.55
CA TYR A 102 6.23 4.47 3.89
C TYR A 102 7.10 4.98 2.75
N LEU A 103 6.63 5.98 2.00
CA LEU A 103 7.46 6.64 0.98
C LEU A 103 8.69 7.29 1.62
N HIS A 104 8.52 7.99 2.74
CA HIS A 104 9.62 8.58 3.49
C HIS A 104 10.59 7.52 4.05
N GLU A 105 10.07 6.44 4.65
CA GLU A 105 10.89 5.35 5.19
C GLU A 105 11.65 4.61 4.08
N ALA A 106 11.02 4.39 2.91
CA ALA A 106 11.67 3.82 1.74
C ALA A 106 12.81 4.71 1.22
N ALA A 107 12.57 6.02 1.13
CA ALA A 107 13.59 7.00 0.75
C ALA A 107 14.78 6.97 1.73
N GLN A 108 14.53 6.87 3.03
CA GLN A 108 15.60 6.76 4.01
C GLN A 108 16.39 5.46 3.88
N ARG A 109 15.75 4.31 3.58
CA ARG A 109 16.45 3.04 3.32
C ARG A 109 17.39 3.15 2.12
N ILE A 110 16.96 3.81 1.05
CA ILE A 110 17.80 4.07 -0.13
C ILE A 110 18.97 4.97 0.25
N ALA A 111 18.72 6.11 0.92
CA ALA A 111 19.75 7.05 1.33
C ALA A 111 20.81 6.41 2.24
N ARG A 112 20.42 5.48 3.12
CA ARG A 112 21.34 4.71 3.97
C ARG A 112 22.04 3.55 3.24
N GLY A 113 21.67 3.28 1.98
CA GLY A 113 22.23 2.16 1.20
C GLY A 113 21.75 0.79 1.63
N GLU A 114 20.62 0.70 2.33
CA GLU A 114 20.00 -0.57 2.75
C GLU A 114 19.32 -1.26 1.56
N CYS A 115 18.86 -0.50 0.58
CA CYS A 115 18.33 -0.99 -0.69
C CYS A 115 18.59 0.01 -1.81
N SER A 116 18.54 -0.46 -3.07
CA SER A 116 18.64 0.39 -4.26
C SER A 116 17.27 0.58 -4.93
N VAL A 117 16.37 -0.39 -4.79
CA VAL A 117 15.02 -0.33 -5.35
C VAL A 117 14.02 -0.61 -4.24
N ALA A 118 13.10 0.32 -4.02
CA ALA A 118 12.00 0.19 -3.09
C ALA A 118 10.67 0.39 -3.81
N ALA A 119 9.64 -0.34 -3.39
CA ALA A 119 8.27 -0.16 -3.85
C ALA A 119 7.34 0.12 -2.67
N VAL A 120 6.45 1.09 -2.87
CA VAL A 120 5.34 1.39 -1.95
C VAL A 120 4.05 1.26 -2.73
N CYS A 121 3.12 0.47 -2.25
CA CYS A 121 1.86 0.24 -2.95
C CYS A 121 0.68 0.12 -1.98
N GLY A 122 -0.51 0.40 -2.49
CA GLY A 122 -1.76 0.28 -1.76
C GLY A 122 -2.93 0.07 -2.70
N ALA A 123 -3.97 -0.61 -2.25
CA ALA A 123 -5.18 -0.85 -3.04
C ALA A 123 -6.43 -0.90 -2.16
N GLU A 124 -7.57 -0.61 -2.77
CA GLU A 124 -8.89 -0.81 -2.17
C GLU A 124 -9.89 -1.31 -3.21
N ALA A 125 -10.64 -2.35 -2.86
CA ALA A 125 -11.73 -2.87 -3.68
C ALA A 125 -13.10 -2.76 -2.97
N GLN A 126 -13.25 -1.77 -2.08
CA GLN A 126 -14.39 -1.61 -1.19
C GLN A 126 -15.74 -1.58 -1.92
N SER A 127 -15.80 -0.92 -3.09
CA SER A 127 -17.05 -0.85 -3.86
C SER A 127 -17.53 -2.23 -4.31
N THR A 128 -16.61 -3.03 -4.85
CA THR A 128 -16.91 -4.40 -5.34
C THR A 128 -17.28 -5.30 -4.17
N ALA A 129 -16.48 -5.32 -3.08
CA ALA A 129 -16.75 -6.11 -1.89
C ALA A 129 -18.12 -5.78 -1.27
N THR A 130 -18.43 -4.49 -1.07
CA THR A 130 -19.71 -4.07 -0.49
C THR A 130 -20.92 -4.41 -1.37
N LYS A 131 -20.78 -4.26 -2.69
CA LYS A 131 -21.88 -4.63 -3.62
C LYS A 131 -22.11 -6.14 -3.64
N ALA A 132 -21.03 -6.92 -3.64
CA ALA A 132 -21.11 -8.38 -3.61
C ALA A 132 -21.77 -8.88 -2.32
N GLU A 133 -21.39 -8.33 -1.17
CA GLU A 133 -21.98 -8.63 0.13
C GLU A 133 -23.49 -8.35 0.13
N ARG A 134 -23.92 -7.16 -0.33
CA ARG A 134 -25.34 -6.78 -0.43
C ARG A 134 -26.12 -7.66 -1.37
N ALA A 135 -25.51 -8.07 -2.48
CA ALA A 135 -26.12 -8.96 -3.47
C ALA A 135 -26.01 -10.45 -3.09
N LYS A 136 -25.34 -10.78 -1.99
CA LYS A 136 -25.03 -12.15 -1.56
C LYS A 136 -24.31 -12.96 -2.65
N ILE A 137 -23.41 -12.30 -3.36
CA ILE A 137 -22.56 -12.90 -4.40
C ILE A 137 -21.23 -13.27 -3.77
N GLU A 138 -20.84 -14.53 -3.90
CA GLU A 138 -19.48 -14.96 -3.54
C GLU A 138 -18.50 -14.54 -4.63
N LEU A 139 -17.45 -13.80 -4.21
CA LEU A 139 -16.40 -13.35 -5.10
C LEU A 139 -15.34 -14.45 -5.26
N PRO A 140 -14.79 -14.67 -6.46
CA PRO A 140 -13.75 -15.66 -6.71
C PRO A 140 -12.37 -15.13 -6.27
N TRP A 141 -12.32 -14.44 -5.15
CA TRP A 141 -11.13 -13.83 -4.57
C TRP A 141 -10.43 -14.81 -3.63
N THR A 142 -9.20 -14.50 -3.28
CA THR A 142 -8.51 -15.21 -2.18
C THR A 142 -9.43 -15.27 -0.96
N PRO A 143 -9.57 -16.42 -0.28
CA PRO A 143 -10.45 -16.54 0.87
C PRO A 143 -10.18 -15.47 1.93
N PHE A 144 -11.26 -14.87 2.44
CA PHE A 144 -11.17 -13.87 3.50
C PHE A 144 -10.60 -14.49 4.78
N ALA A 145 -9.54 -13.91 5.33
CA ALA A 145 -8.87 -14.41 6.50
C ALA A 145 -9.60 -14.00 7.80
N HIS A 146 -10.56 -14.79 8.23
CA HIS A 146 -11.34 -14.53 9.45
C HIS A 146 -10.54 -14.63 10.74
N ASP A 147 -9.47 -15.40 10.73
CA ASP A 147 -8.59 -15.68 11.87
C ASP A 147 -7.48 -14.64 12.04
N VAL A 148 -7.31 -13.75 11.08
CA VAL A 148 -6.39 -12.61 11.21
C VAL A 148 -7.08 -11.53 12.02
N PRO A 149 -6.45 -11.03 13.12
CA PRO A 149 -7.04 -9.96 13.92
C PRO A 149 -7.28 -8.70 13.09
N GLU A 150 -8.24 -7.87 13.53
CA GLU A 150 -8.45 -6.59 12.89
C GLU A 150 -7.15 -5.78 12.83
N PRO A 151 -6.91 -5.06 11.72
CA PRO A 151 -5.70 -4.27 11.57
C PRO A 151 -5.56 -3.26 12.72
N LYS A 152 -4.38 -3.21 13.32
CA LYS A 152 -4.10 -2.17 14.31
C LYS A 152 -4.25 -0.81 13.64
N ARG A 153 -4.91 0.11 14.33
CA ARG A 153 -5.01 1.50 13.88
C ARG A 153 -3.71 2.21 14.20
N GLY A 154 -3.20 3.00 13.25
CA GLY A 154 -2.01 3.80 13.46
C GLY A 154 -2.19 4.91 14.50
N ALA A 155 -1.13 5.59 14.85
CA ALA A 155 -1.11 6.63 15.87
C ALA A 155 -2.10 7.79 15.62
N ALA A 156 -2.43 8.06 14.36
CA ALA A 156 -3.42 9.07 13.97
C ALA A 156 -4.85 8.77 14.47
N PHE A 157 -5.14 7.53 14.86
CA PHE A 157 -6.41 7.15 15.49
C PHE A 157 -6.41 7.32 17.03
N GLN A 158 -5.32 7.71 17.64
CA GLN A 158 -5.37 8.24 18.99
C GLN A 158 -6.21 9.52 18.90
N LYS A 159 -7.31 9.58 19.71
CA LYS A 159 -8.29 10.69 19.65
C LYS A 159 -7.59 12.02 19.33
N PRO A 160 -7.74 12.59 18.12
CA PRO A 160 -7.10 13.85 17.79
C PRO A 160 -7.56 14.93 18.77
N MET A 161 -6.75 15.96 18.99
CA MET A 161 -7.13 17.09 19.82
C MET A 161 -8.51 17.65 19.42
N ALA A 162 -8.83 17.65 18.12
CA ALA A 162 -10.14 18.04 17.62
C ALA A 162 -11.31 17.25 18.23
N VAL A 163 -11.15 15.93 18.41
CA VAL A 163 -12.16 15.08 19.06
C VAL A 163 -12.27 15.40 20.55
N LYS A 164 -11.15 15.70 21.23
CA LYS A 164 -11.15 16.14 22.62
C LYS A 164 -11.89 17.48 22.79
N LEU A 165 -11.86 18.32 21.76
CA LEU A 165 -12.55 19.62 21.70
C LEU A 165 -13.98 19.53 21.13
N GLY A 166 -14.55 18.32 20.97
CA GLY A 166 -15.92 18.13 20.51
C GLY A 166 -16.12 18.18 18.99
N VAL A 167 -15.04 18.23 18.20
CA VAL A 167 -15.11 18.20 16.73
C VAL A 167 -15.08 16.75 16.26
N PHE A 168 -16.24 16.16 16.04
CA PHE A 168 -16.37 14.73 15.70
C PHE A 168 -16.17 14.37 14.23
N ARG A 169 -16.24 15.34 13.32
CA ARG A 169 -16.03 15.12 11.88
C ARG A 169 -15.33 16.33 11.27
N PRO A 170 -14.14 16.20 10.71
CA PRO A 170 -13.60 17.23 9.84
C PRO A 170 -14.51 17.32 8.63
N LYS A 171 -15.14 18.47 8.42
CA LYS A 171 -15.79 18.77 7.14
C LYS A 171 -14.66 19.02 6.13
N ILE A 172 -14.34 18.02 5.32
CA ILE A 172 -13.55 18.24 4.13
C ILE A 172 -14.42 19.07 3.21
N GLY A 173 -14.08 20.34 3.03
CA GLY A 173 -14.75 21.19 2.08
C GLY A 173 -14.65 20.53 0.70
N ARG A 174 -15.80 20.30 0.02
CA ARG A 174 -15.78 19.95 -1.39
C ARG A 174 -15.19 21.16 -2.10
N ALA A 175 -14.02 20.98 -2.70
CA ALA A 175 -13.58 21.89 -3.73
C ALA A 175 -14.60 21.76 -4.88
N HIS A 176 -15.39 22.79 -5.11
CA HIS A 176 -16.15 22.89 -6.34
C HIS A 176 -15.16 23.23 -7.45
N VAL A 177 -14.92 22.26 -8.34
CA VAL A 177 -14.32 22.49 -9.65
C VAL A 177 -15.44 22.89 -10.60
#